data_9884478909a9f104a38d935de2e1c893
#
_entry.id   9884478909a9f104a38d935de2e1c893
#
_cell.length_a   1.000
_cell.length_b   1.000
_cell.length_c   1.000
_cell.angle_alpha   90.00
_cell.angle_beta   90.00
_cell.angle_gamma   90.00
#
_symmetry.space_group_name_H-M   'P 1'
#
loop_
_entity.id
_entity.type
_entity.pdbx_description
1 polymer ?
#
loop_
_entity_poly.entity_id
_entity_poly.type
_entity_poly.pdbx_seq_one_letter_code
_entity_poly.pdbx_strand_id
1 'polypeptide(L)'
;MGISRRIFAGLATASLATVLSSCGGGSSTSGSFDDTVTVGILHSLSGTMAISESTLVDTEKMAIEEINAAGGVNVGGKSYKIEYIVEDGASDWPTFAEKSKKLIDQDQVPVVFGGWTSASRKAMLPVYE
;
A
#
# COMPACT_ATOMS: atom_id res chain seq x y z
N MET A 1 65.47 1.02 61.52
CA MET A 1 64.47 0.12 62.09
C MET A 1 63.27 0.22 61.21
N GLY A 2 62.94 -0.63 60.36
CA GLY A 2 62.65 -2.02 60.36
C GLY A 2 61.43 -2.18 59.49
N ILE A 3 61.59 -2.79 58.33
CA ILE A 3 60.86 -3.99 57.85
C ILE A 3 59.34 -3.80 57.76
N SER A 4 58.66 -3.99 56.64
CA SER A 4 58.56 -5.24 55.83
C SER A 4 57.75 -5.01 54.53
N ARG A 5 58.25 -5.69 53.52
CA ARG A 5 57.61 -6.00 52.23
C ARG A 5 56.36 -6.85 52.44
N ARG A 6 55.29 -6.59 51.79
CA ARG A 6 54.38 -7.65 51.34
C ARG A 6 53.83 -7.32 49.95
N ILE A 7 54.29 -8.12 49.04
CA ILE A 7 53.77 -8.27 47.68
C ILE A 7 52.43 -8.99 47.79
N PHE A 8 51.37 -8.45 47.20
CA PHE A 8 50.18 -9.20 46.88
C PHE A 8 49.92 -9.10 45.38
N ALA A 9 50.21 -10.22 44.75
CA ALA A 9 49.77 -10.49 43.40
C ALA A 9 48.24 -10.65 43.41
N GLY A 10 47.53 -9.77 42.77
CA GLY A 10 46.08 -9.88 42.54
C GLY A 10 45.82 -10.29 41.12
N LEU A 11 45.24 -11.45 40.96
CA LEU A 11 44.79 -12.03 39.68
C LEU A 11 43.86 -11.07 38.97
N ALA A 12 44.19 -10.71 37.74
CA ALA A 12 43.29 -10.09 36.80
C ALA A 12 42.32 -11.14 36.24
N THR A 13 41.10 -11.20 36.73
CA THR A 13 40.01 -11.95 36.11
C THR A 13 39.47 -11.16 34.95
N ALA A 14 39.81 -11.57 33.74
CA ALA A 14 39.22 -11.06 32.53
C ALA A 14 37.77 -11.55 32.40
N SER A 15 36.81 -10.69 32.70
CA SER A 15 35.39 -10.96 32.46
C SER A 15 35.09 -10.78 30.97
N LEU A 16 34.96 -11.91 30.30
CA LEU A 16 34.54 -11.99 28.91
C LEU A 16 33.00 -11.66 28.83
N ALA A 17 32.70 -10.41 28.57
CA ALA A 17 31.29 -9.98 28.30
C ALA A 17 30.89 -10.45 26.91
N THR A 18 30.19 -11.56 26.83
CA THR A 18 29.50 -12.00 25.61
C THR A 18 28.33 -11.08 25.36
N VAL A 19 28.50 -10.16 24.42
CA VAL A 19 27.40 -9.33 23.87
C VAL A 19 26.60 -10.25 22.96
N LEU A 20 25.47 -10.76 23.45
CA LEU A 20 24.46 -11.35 22.59
C LEU A 20 23.81 -10.21 21.78
N SER A 21 24.30 -9.98 20.57
CA SER A 21 23.62 -9.19 19.57
C SER A 21 22.36 -9.94 19.15
N SER A 22 21.25 -9.63 19.83
CA SER A 22 19.91 -10.01 19.39
C SER A 22 19.57 -9.19 18.14
N CYS A 23 19.94 -9.68 16.96
CA CYS A 23 19.39 -9.22 15.69
C CYS A 23 17.96 -9.73 15.51
N GLY A 24 17.04 -9.08 16.21
CA GLY A 24 15.60 -9.18 16.00
C GLY A 24 15.10 -7.90 15.35
N GLY A 25 15.77 -7.41 14.33
CA GLY A 25 15.30 -6.32 13.48
C GLY A 25 14.57 -6.93 12.29
N GLY A 26 13.26 -7.12 12.39
CA GLY A 26 12.43 -7.20 11.19
C GLY A 26 12.57 -5.87 10.46
N SER A 27 13.49 -5.78 9.51
CA SER A 27 13.50 -4.72 8.53
C SER A 27 12.22 -4.88 7.72
N SER A 28 11.19 -4.13 8.06
CA SER A 28 10.18 -3.74 7.10
C SER A 28 10.92 -2.98 6.01
N THR A 29 11.28 -3.69 4.97
CA THR A 29 11.75 -3.10 3.72
C THR A 29 10.55 -2.34 3.16
N SER A 30 10.39 -1.08 3.55
CA SER A 30 9.58 -0.16 2.78
C SER A 30 10.34 -0.02 1.46
N GLY A 31 9.92 -0.79 0.46
CA GLY A 31 10.48 -0.71 -0.87
C GLY A 31 10.42 0.75 -1.31
N SER A 32 11.55 1.33 -1.63
CA SER A 32 11.55 2.64 -2.27
C SER A 32 11.03 2.43 -3.68
N PHE A 33 9.86 2.98 -3.98
CA PHE A 33 9.32 3.02 -5.33
C PHE A 33 10.01 4.15 -6.11
N ASP A 34 10.20 3.93 -7.41
CA ASP A 34 10.76 4.95 -8.29
C ASP A 34 9.71 6.04 -8.62
N ASP A 35 8.43 5.65 -8.62
CA ASP A 35 7.32 6.55 -8.95
C ASP A 35 6.00 6.01 -8.40
N THR A 36 4.90 6.73 -8.62
CA THR A 36 3.55 6.38 -8.20
C THR A 36 2.60 6.47 -9.38
N VAL A 37 1.67 5.52 -9.48
CA VAL A 37 0.53 5.57 -10.40
C VAL A 37 -0.76 5.57 -9.61
N THR A 38 -1.62 6.55 -9.85
CA THR A 38 -2.93 6.64 -9.21
C THR A 38 -3.98 6.02 -10.12
N VAL A 39 -4.80 5.11 -9.59
CA VAL A 39 -5.90 4.46 -10.30
C VAL A 39 -7.25 4.87 -9.71
N GLY A 40 -8.31 4.83 -10.51
CA GLY A 40 -9.67 5.03 -10.05
C GLY A 40 -10.32 3.71 -9.62
N ILE A 41 -11.14 3.75 -8.57
CA ILE A 41 -12.04 2.68 -8.16
C ILE A 41 -13.45 3.26 -8.12
N LEU A 42 -14.35 2.77 -8.96
CA LEU A 42 -15.72 3.31 -9.09
C LEU A 42 -16.75 2.19 -8.98
N HIS A 43 -17.35 2.11 -7.82
CA HIS A 43 -18.41 1.17 -7.46
C HIS A 43 -19.53 1.87 -6.70
N SER A 44 -20.67 1.19 -6.53
CA SER A 44 -21.72 1.66 -5.64
C SER A 44 -21.37 1.34 -4.18
N LEU A 45 -21.04 2.35 -3.42
CA LEU A 45 -20.84 2.26 -1.97
C LEU A 45 -22.13 2.59 -1.20
N SER A 46 -23.11 3.14 -1.89
CA SER A 46 -24.45 3.44 -1.39
C SER A 46 -25.52 2.97 -2.37
N GLY A 47 -26.79 2.97 -1.90
CA GLY A 47 -27.91 2.48 -2.69
C GLY A 47 -28.03 0.96 -2.74
N THR A 48 -28.83 0.45 -3.69
CA THR A 48 -29.24 -0.97 -3.74
C THR A 48 -28.11 -1.93 -4.08
N MET A 49 -27.11 -1.48 -4.83
CA MET A 49 -25.97 -2.31 -5.25
C MET A 49 -24.85 -2.36 -4.23
N ALA A 50 -24.86 -1.51 -3.20
CA ALA A 50 -23.80 -1.41 -2.21
C ALA A 50 -23.53 -2.74 -1.50
N ILE A 51 -24.55 -3.57 -1.29
CA ILE A 51 -24.44 -4.87 -0.65
C ILE A 51 -23.47 -5.82 -1.40
N SER A 52 -23.35 -5.65 -2.73
CA SER A 52 -22.48 -6.47 -3.56
C SER A 52 -21.18 -5.75 -3.88
N GLU A 53 -21.25 -4.45 -4.16
CA GLU A 53 -20.11 -3.70 -4.70
C GLU A 53 -19.12 -3.20 -3.63
N SER A 54 -19.54 -3.03 -2.37
CA SER A 54 -18.62 -2.69 -1.28
C SER A 54 -17.52 -3.74 -1.09
N THR A 55 -17.87 -5.02 -1.19
CA THR A 55 -16.90 -6.12 -1.08
C THR A 55 -15.88 -6.11 -2.25
N LEU A 56 -16.31 -5.66 -3.43
CA LEU A 56 -15.39 -5.54 -4.57
C LEU A 56 -14.33 -4.47 -4.30
N VAL A 57 -14.75 -3.31 -3.78
CA VAL A 57 -13.81 -2.24 -3.39
C VAL A 57 -12.80 -2.72 -2.36
N ASP A 58 -13.24 -3.45 -1.34
CA ASP A 58 -12.34 -4.00 -0.32
C ASP A 58 -11.36 -5.02 -0.94
N THR A 59 -11.82 -5.83 -1.87
CA THR A 59 -10.97 -6.81 -2.59
C THR A 59 -9.95 -6.12 -3.48
N GLU A 60 -10.34 -5.07 -4.21
CA GLU A 60 -9.44 -4.30 -5.05
C GLU A 60 -8.36 -3.58 -4.23
N LYS A 61 -8.74 -2.98 -3.09
CA LYS A 61 -7.78 -2.37 -2.15
C LYS A 61 -6.80 -3.40 -1.61
N MET A 62 -7.29 -4.56 -1.17
CA MET A 62 -6.44 -5.64 -0.67
C MET A 62 -5.43 -6.08 -1.75
N ALA A 63 -5.86 -6.25 -2.99
CA ALA A 63 -4.97 -6.60 -4.10
C ALA A 63 -3.89 -5.52 -4.35
N ILE A 64 -4.27 -4.25 -4.31
CA ILE A 64 -3.32 -3.13 -4.46
C ILE A 64 -2.32 -3.13 -3.30
N GLU A 65 -2.76 -3.34 -2.07
CA GLU A 65 -1.89 -3.42 -0.90
C GLU A 65 -0.90 -4.57 -0.99
N GLU A 66 -1.35 -5.76 -1.44
CA GLU A 66 -0.48 -6.91 -1.67
C GLU A 66 0.57 -6.63 -2.77
N ILE A 67 0.17 -6.02 -3.88
CA ILE A 67 1.08 -5.62 -4.96
C ILE A 67 2.12 -4.63 -4.43
N ASN A 68 1.70 -3.62 -3.69
CA ASN A 68 2.59 -2.63 -3.12
C ASN A 68 3.55 -3.25 -2.09
N ALA A 69 3.06 -4.18 -1.26
CA ALA A 69 3.90 -4.91 -0.31
C ALA A 69 4.95 -5.80 -1.00
N ALA A 70 4.65 -6.29 -2.20
CA ALA A 70 5.57 -7.05 -3.04
C ALA A 70 6.57 -6.18 -3.83
N GLY A 71 6.54 -4.86 -3.69
CA GLY A 71 7.44 -3.92 -4.36
C GLY A 71 6.80 -3.16 -5.52
N GLY A 72 5.47 -3.20 -5.64
CA GLY A 72 4.71 -2.47 -6.64
C GLY A 72 4.73 -3.12 -8.03
N VAL A 73 4.35 -2.35 -9.03
CA VAL A 73 4.34 -2.80 -10.43
C VAL A 73 5.65 -2.41 -11.09
N ASN A 74 6.31 -3.38 -11.73
CA ASN A 74 7.54 -3.10 -12.47
C ASN A 74 7.25 -2.89 -13.96
N VAL A 75 7.58 -1.70 -14.46
CA VAL A 75 7.41 -1.33 -15.87
C VAL A 75 8.72 -0.71 -16.37
N GLY A 76 9.31 -1.30 -17.37
CA GLY A 76 10.54 -0.80 -17.96
C GLY A 76 11.73 -0.69 -16.98
N GLY A 77 11.76 -1.56 -15.96
CA GLY A 77 12.81 -1.56 -14.95
C GLY A 77 12.61 -0.55 -13.81
N LYS A 78 11.48 0.17 -13.78
CA LYS A 78 11.07 1.05 -12.68
C LYS A 78 9.96 0.41 -11.87
N SER A 79 10.01 0.58 -10.56
CA SER A 79 8.97 0.15 -9.63
C SER A 79 7.97 1.29 -9.36
N TYR A 80 6.69 1.00 -9.54
CA TYR A 80 5.61 1.95 -9.30
C TYR A 80 4.76 1.52 -8.12
N LYS A 81 4.57 2.44 -7.17
CA LYS A 81 3.54 2.28 -6.15
C LYS A 81 2.18 2.54 -6.77
N ILE A 82 1.18 1.71 -6.48
CA ILE A 82 -0.20 1.98 -6.86
C ILE A 82 -0.89 2.74 -5.73
N GLU A 83 -1.42 3.91 -6.03
CA GLU A 83 -2.37 4.63 -5.19
C GLU A 83 -3.76 4.59 -5.84
N TYR A 84 -4.82 4.86 -5.08
CA TYR A 84 -6.17 4.79 -5.61
C TYR A 84 -7.06 5.92 -5.11
N ILE A 85 -8.00 6.33 -5.96
CA ILE A 85 -9.10 7.23 -5.63
C ILE A 85 -10.40 6.43 -5.74
N VAL A 86 -11.18 6.42 -4.65
CA VAL A 86 -12.46 5.72 -4.61
C VAL A 86 -13.59 6.71 -4.79
N GLU A 87 -14.50 6.41 -5.71
CA GLU A 87 -15.71 7.17 -5.96
C GLU A 87 -16.95 6.29 -5.78
N ASP A 88 -18.00 6.88 -5.22
CA ASP A 88 -19.29 6.22 -5.04
C ASP A 88 -20.21 6.52 -6.23
N GLY A 89 -20.58 5.47 -6.98
CA GLY A 89 -21.56 5.53 -8.06
C GLY A 89 -23.01 5.54 -7.59
N ALA A 90 -23.25 5.39 -6.28
CA ALA A 90 -24.52 5.51 -5.57
C ALA A 90 -25.67 4.67 -6.17
N SER A 91 -25.36 3.58 -6.88
CA SER A 91 -26.35 2.76 -7.61
C SER A 91 -27.16 3.57 -8.64
N ASP A 92 -26.60 4.67 -9.12
CA ASP A 92 -27.23 5.60 -10.05
C ASP A 92 -26.36 5.80 -11.31
N TRP A 93 -26.91 5.47 -12.46
CA TRP A 93 -26.12 5.42 -13.70
C TRP A 93 -25.61 6.79 -14.16
N PRO A 94 -26.36 7.90 -14.09
CA PRO A 94 -25.82 9.23 -14.31
C PRO A 94 -24.66 9.57 -13.39
N THR A 95 -24.73 9.21 -12.11
CA THR A 95 -23.64 9.40 -11.14
C THR A 95 -22.39 8.62 -11.54
N PHE A 96 -22.53 7.39 -12.06
CA PHE A 96 -21.36 6.65 -12.59
C PHE A 96 -20.67 7.40 -13.74
N ALA A 97 -21.44 7.99 -14.67
CA ALA A 97 -20.87 8.78 -15.76
C ALA A 97 -20.17 10.05 -15.23
N GLU A 98 -20.77 10.76 -14.29
CA GLU A 98 -20.20 11.95 -13.65
C GLU A 98 -18.88 11.62 -12.92
N LYS A 99 -18.88 10.56 -12.11
CA LYS A 99 -17.69 10.12 -11.36
C LYS A 99 -16.60 9.61 -12.28
N SER A 100 -16.95 8.92 -13.38
CA SER A 100 -15.99 8.56 -14.41
C SER A 100 -15.32 9.78 -15.02
N LYS A 101 -16.11 10.79 -15.36
CA LYS A 101 -15.59 12.05 -15.91
C LYS A 101 -14.67 12.77 -14.92
N LYS A 102 -15.01 12.78 -13.62
CA LYS A 102 -14.15 13.34 -12.58
C LYS A 102 -12.80 12.62 -12.54
N LEU A 103 -12.81 11.29 -12.48
CA LEU A 103 -11.60 10.47 -12.40
C LEU A 103 -10.66 10.68 -13.61
N ILE A 104 -11.23 10.83 -14.82
CA ILE A 104 -10.43 11.03 -16.04
C ILE A 104 -9.99 12.50 -16.18
N ASP A 105 -10.91 13.46 -16.09
CA ASP A 105 -10.61 14.85 -16.43
C ASP A 105 -9.92 15.62 -15.30
N GLN A 106 -10.28 15.35 -14.05
CA GLN A 106 -9.76 16.07 -12.89
C GLN A 106 -8.64 15.32 -12.20
N ASP A 107 -8.86 14.03 -11.91
CA ASP A 107 -7.90 13.22 -11.19
C ASP A 107 -6.86 12.56 -12.13
N GLN A 108 -7.10 12.60 -13.44
CA GLN A 108 -6.21 12.14 -14.52
C GLN A 108 -5.71 10.70 -14.33
N VAL A 109 -6.56 9.83 -13.83
CA VAL A 109 -6.21 8.43 -13.63
C VAL A 109 -6.11 7.70 -14.98
N PRO A 110 -5.07 6.87 -15.21
CA PRO A 110 -4.89 6.15 -16.46
C PRO A 110 -5.83 4.96 -16.61
N VAL A 111 -6.44 4.50 -15.51
CA VAL A 111 -7.34 3.34 -15.49
C VAL A 111 -8.37 3.48 -14.36
N VAL A 112 -9.57 2.99 -14.61
CA VAL A 112 -10.64 2.91 -13.61
C VAL A 112 -11.08 1.46 -13.47
N PHE A 113 -11.02 0.93 -12.26
CA PHE A 113 -11.61 -0.35 -11.89
C PHE A 113 -13.05 -0.12 -11.44
N GLY A 114 -13.98 -0.96 -11.89
CA GLY A 114 -15.37 -0.83 -11.48
C GLY A 114 -16.38 -1.03 -12.59
N GLY A 115 -17.57 -0.44 -12.43
CA GLY A 115 -18.64 -0.64 -13.37
C GLY A 115 -19.12 -2.08 -13.39
N TRP A 116 -19.40 -2.67 -12.23
CA TRP A 116 -19.77 -4.07 -12.08
C TRP A 116 -21.02 -4.45 -12.90
N THR A 117 -22.04 -3.59 -12.95
CA THR A 117 -23.24 -3.86 -13.74
C THR A 117 -23.05 -3.47 -15.21
N SER A 118 -23.75 -4.16 -16.10
CA SER A 118 -23.78 -3.76 -17.53
C SER A 118 -24.37 -2.37 -17.74
N ALA A 119 -25.28 -1.95 -16.86
CA ALA A 119 -25.90 -0.63 -16.94
C ALA A 119 -24.92 0.48 -16.55
N SER A 120 -24.15 0.29 -15.47
CA SER A 120 -23.10 1.25 -15.10
C SER A 120 -22.04 1.38 -16.19
N ARG A 121 -21.54 0.27 -16.75
CA ARG A 121 -20.57 0.30 -17.85
C ARG A 121 -21.10 1.05 -19.08
N LYS A 122 -22.36 0.85 -19.45
CA LYS A 122 -22.98 1.59 -20.56
C LYS A 122 -23.05 3.09 -20.31
N ALA A 123 -23.27 3.49 -19.04
CA ALA A 123 -23.28 4.90 -18.67
C ALA A 123 -21.86 5.52 -18.67
N MET A 124 -20.86 4.75 -18.30
CA MET A 124 -19.45 5.18 -18.24
C MET A 124 -18.81 5.23 -19.64
N LEU A 125 -19.20 4.35 -20.57
CA LEU A 125 -18.57 4.17 -21.88
C LEU A 125 -18.35 5.48 -22.65
N PRO A 126 -19.35 6.40 -22.78
CA PRO A 126 -19.14 7.66 -23.52
C PRO A 126 -18.10 8.61 -22.91
N VAL A 127 -17.65 8.34 -21.67
CA VAL A 127 -16.60 9.12 -21.01
C VAL A 127 -15.20 8.59 -21.38
N TYR A 128 -15.11 7.32 -21.74
CA TYR A 128 -13.84 6.64 -22.01
C TYR A 128 -13.50 6.57 -23.51
N GLU A 129 -14.43 6.91 -24.37
CA GLU A 129 -14.27 6.99 -25.84
C GLU A 129 -13.89 8.40 -26.30
#